data_159846191ff11859409fe3b23da10234
#
_entry.id   159846191ff11859409fe3b23da10234
#
_cell.length_a   1.000
_cell.length_b   1.000
_cell.length_c   1.000
_cell.angle_alpha   90.00
_cell.angle_beta   90.00
_cell.angle_gamma   90.00
#
_symmetry.space_group_name_H-M   'P 1'
#
loop_
_entity.id
_entity.type
_entity.pdbx_description
1 polymer ?
#
loop_
_entity_poly.entity_id
_entity_poly.type
_entity_poly.pdbx_seq_one_letter_code
_entity_poly.pdbx_strand_id
1 'polypeptide(L)'
;VSVRPEIQSEDAGAENAAGGAEDSDDVVPDERERSLLAEGSSFRYEYADGSFAVDAWVIVDGARYYFGADGLAVAGRQKIEGIWYFFDDECRMQTGWVTWKNGTKSFFDWDGRALTGWRSFNGVKYYFDPSTAMSLRWSRKLDGRWCYFDSASRMTKGIVTWKDGTKSYYDSRGRETGGWVQSDGAWYYFDWSDGKAVRWHQKIDGHWYYFDSDYQMHTGWLKWDGVQKWSYFYSNGQQAFGTQIIGGYRYVFDSN
;
A
#
# COMPACT_ATOMS: atom_id res chain seq x y z
N VAL A 1 27.81 0.48 0.64
CA VAL A 1 27.28 -0.45 -0.37
C VAL A 1 26.15 0.26 -1.09
N SER A 2 26.45 0.79 -2.28
CA SER A 2 25.49 1.53 -3.12
C SER A 2 24.32 0.64 -3.51
N VAL A 3 23.10 1.11 -3.24
CA VAL A 3 21.86 0.42 -3.57
C VAL A 3 21.41 0.92 -4.95
N ARG A 4 21.58 0.11 -6.00
CA ARG A 4 21.01 0.41 -7.32
C ARG A 4 19.51 0.11 -7.33
N PRO A 5 18.64 1.07 -7.73
CA PRO A 5 17.24 0.78 -8.02
C PRO A 5 17.07 0.20 -9.43
N GLU A 6 16.08 -0.65 -9.61
CA GLU A 6 15.63 -1.11 -10.91
C GLU A 6 14.52 -0.15 -11.39
N ILE A 7 14.75 0.54 -12.50
CA ILE A 7 13.79 1.48 -13.08
C ILE A 7 12.91 0.70 -14.06
N GLN A 8 11.62 0.55 -13.73
CA GLN A 8 10.62 0.08 -14.68
C GLN A 8 9.81 1.28 -15.15
N SER A 9 9.93 1.64 -16.43
CA SER A 9 9.07 2.60 -17.10
C SER A 9 7.74 1.92 -17.44
N GLU A 10 6.76 1.99 -16.56
CA GLU A 10 5.38 1.74 -16.95
C GLU A 10 4.73 3.09 -17.27
N ASP A 11 4.23 3.18 -18.48
CA ASP A 11 3.56 4.35 -19.06
C ASP A 11 2.33 4.71 -18.20
N ALA A 12 2.46 5.71 -17.36
CA ALA A 12 1.40 6.20 -16.51
C ALA A 12 0.81 7.46 -17.12
N GLY A 13 -0.30 7.30 -17.85
CA GLY A 13 -1.18 8.41 -18.18
C GLY A 13 -1.67 9.08 -16.89
N ALA A 14 -1.07 10.20 -16.53
CA ALA A 14 -1.48 11.00 -15.41
C ALA A 14 -2.61 11.93 -15.83
N GLU A 15 -3.83 11.70 -15.31
CA GLU A 15 -4.88 12.71 -15.37
C GLU A 15 -4.64 13.81 -14.33
N ASN A 16 -4.73 15.06 -14.82
CA ASN A 16 -4.56 16.34 -14.17
C ASN A 16 -5.28 16.48 -12.83
N ALA A 17 -4.55 16.91 -11.80
CA ALA A 17 -5.10 17.80 -10.77
C ALA A 17 -4.34 19.13 -10.88
N ALA A 18 -4.97 20.10 -11.51
CA ALA A 18 -4.50 21.46 -11.59
C ALA A 18 -4.59 22.13 -10.20
N GLY A 19 -3.50 22.71 -9.79
CA GLY A 19 -3.41 23.62 -8.65
C GLY A 19 -2.18 24.50 -8.90
N GLY A 20 -2.41 25.64 -9.58
CA GLY A 20 -1.37 26.59 -9.86
C GLY A 20 -0.86 27.27 -8.58
N ALA A 21 0.43 27.39 -8.48
CA ALA A 21 1.11 28.48 -7.81
C ALA A 21 2.31 28.80 -8.70
N GLU A 22 2.19 29.90 -9.42
CA GLU A 22 3.29 30.56 -10.06
C GLU A 22 4.14 31.18 -8.95
N ASP A 23 5.34 30.68 -8.77
CA ASP A 23 6.52 31.45 -8.40
C ASP A 23 7.74 30.57 -8.67
N SER A 24 8.31 30.69 -9.86
CA SER A 24 9.62 30.15 -10.18
C SER A 24 10.46 31.29 -10.71
N ASP A 25 11.31 31.83 -9.83
CA ASP A 25 12.53 32.49 -10.26
C ASP A 25 13.48 31.47 -10.92
N ASP A 26 13.01 30.85 -12.01
CA ASP A 26 13.89 30.14 -12.95
C ASP A 26 14.58 31.16 -13.83
N VAL A 27 15.67 31.73 -13.31
CA VAL A 27 16.62 32.46 -14.13
C VAL A 27 17.22 31.49 -15.14
N VAL A 28 16.73 31.52 -16.37
CA VAL A 28 17.35 30.83 -17.52
C VAL A 28 18.61 31.61 -17.91
N PRO A 29 19.81 31.10 -17.63
CA PRO A 29 21.04 31.79 -18.06
C PRO A 29 21.29 31.58 -19.55
N ASP A 30 21.87 32.59 -20.19
CA ASP A 30 22.27 32.64 -21.61
C ASP A 30 23.15 31.46 -22.03
N GLU A 31 22.89 30.86 -23.20
CA GLU A 31 23.46 29.59 -23.71
C GLU A 31 24.91 29.65 -24.21
N ARG A 32 25.73 30.56 -23.74
CA ARG A 32 27.13 30.67 -24.21
C ARG A 32 28.10 30.05 -23.21
N GLU A 33 28.68 28.90 -23.60
CA GLU A 33 29.80 28.18 -22.95
C GLU A 33 29.52 27.72 -21.50
N ARG A 34 28.67 26.73 -21.37
CA ARG A 34 28.38 26.02 -20.12
C ARG A 34 28.91 24.60 -20.20
N SER A 35 29.64 24.12 -19.24
CA SER A 35 30.15 22.74 -19.29
C SER A 35 30.02 22.00 -17.98
N LEU A 36 29.53 20.74 -18.10
CA LEU A 36 29.72 19.75 -17.09
C LEU A 36 31.16 19.25 -17.16
N LEU A 37 31.92 19.51 -16.12
CA LEU A 37 33.31 19.06 -15.99
C LEU A 37 33.33 17.78 -15.16
N ALA A 38 33.84 16.68 -15.74
CA ALA A 38 33.98 15.42 -15.04
C ALA A 38 34.98 15.52 -13.88
N GLU A 39 34.58 15.08 -12.68
CA GLU A 39 35.44 14.98 -11.50
C GLU A 39 35.23 13.63 -10.82
N GLY A 40 36.06 12.66 -11.13
CA GLY A 40 35.93 11.28 -10.67
C GLY A 40 34.68 10.63 -11.22
N SER A 41 33.76 10.24 -10.32
CA SER A 41 32.44 9.66 -10.66
C SER A 41 31.30 10.69 -10.63
N SER A 42 31.61 11.99 -10.54
CA SER A 42 30.62 13.07 -10.49
C SER A 42 31.01 14.19 -11.46
N PHE A 43 30.34 15.34 -11.37
CA PHE A 43 30.52 16.48 -12.27
C PHE A 43 30.50 17.76 -11.46
N ARG A 44 31.24 18.78 -11.96
CA ARG A 44 31.05 20.19 -11.61
C ARG A 44 30.39 20.90 -12.77
N TYR A 45 29.66 21.95 -12.47
CA TYR A 45 29.11 22.84 -13.49
C TYR A 45 29.73 24.21 -13.36
N GLU A 46 30.41 24.67 -14.42
CA GLU A 46 31.04 25.98 -14.52
C GLU A 46 30.12 26.94 -15.27
N TYR A 47 29.84 28.09 -14.67
CA TYR A 47 29.13 29.18 -15.32
C TYR A 47 30.07 29.97 -16.24
N ALA A 48 29.48 30.78 -17.15
CA ALA A 48 30.21 31.58 -18.10
C ALA A 48 31.18 32.61 -17.46
N ASP A 49 30.98 32.96 -16.20
CA ASP A 49 31.87 33.87 -15.44
C ASP A 49 33.00 33.13 -14.71
N GLY A 50 33.13 31.81 -14.90
CA GLY A 50 34.15 30.98 -14.27
C GLY A 50 33.80 30.53 -12.84
N SER A 51 32.65 30.90 -12.31
CA SER A 51 32.16 30.38 -11.00
C SER A 51 31.58 28.99 -11.16
N PHE A 52 31.52 28.24 -10.02
CA PHE A 52 30.92 26.90 -9.99
C PHE A 52 29.55 26.89 -9.30
N ALA A 53 28.66 25.99 -9.76
CA ALA A 53 27.41 25.75 -9.11
C ALA A 53 27.63 25.12 -7.71
N VAL A 54 27.07 25.72 -6.67
CA VAL A 54 27.12 25.26 -5.27
C VAL A 54 25.75 25.45 -4.67
N ASP A 55 25.21 24.38 -4.02
CA ASP A 55 23.85 24.34 -3.49
C ASP A 55 22.80 24.81 -4.52
N ALA A 56 22.95 24.40 -5.78
CA ALA A 56 22.22 24.95 -6.89
C ALA A 56 21.64 23.87 -7.82
N TRP A 57 20.45 24.16 -8.34
CA TRP A 57 19.86 23.43 -9.44
C TRP A 57 20.32 23.95 -10.78
N VAL A 58 20.70 23.06 -11.70
CA VAL A 58 21.11 23.41 -13.06
C VAL A 58 20.43 22.47 -14.06
N ILE A 59 20.03 23.01 -15.21
CA ILE A 59 19.53 22.24 -16.35
C ILE A 59 20.61 22.23 -17.44
N VAL A 60 20.98 21.02 -17.88
CA VAL A 60 21.92 20.82 -18.99
C VAL A 60 21.30 19.79 -19.93
N ASP A 61 21.15 20.14 -21.21
CA ASP A 61 20.55 19.29 -22.25
C ASP A 61 19.21 18.67 -21.85
N GLY A 62 18.37 19.45 -21.14
CA GLY A 62 17.05 19.04 -20.67
C GLY A 62 17.07 18.16 -19.43
N ALA A 63 18.19 17.71 -18.91
CA ALA A 63 18.34 17.01 -17.66
C ALA A 63 18.57 17.98 -16.50
N ARG A 64 17.94 17.73 -15.34
CA ARG A 64 18.14 18.54 -14.12
C ARG A 64 19.16 17.87 -13.22
N TYR A 65 20.06 18.66 -12.68
CA TYR A 65 21.11 18.29 -11.75
C TYR A 65 21.01 19.15 -10.48
N TYR A 66 21.47 18.62 -9.38
CA TYR A 66 21.72 19.42 -8.17
C TYR A 66 23.17 19.30 -7.77
N PHE A 67 23.80 20.42 -7.53
CA PHE A 67 25.17 20.52 -7.04
C PHE A 67 25.15 20.84 -5.56
N GLY A 68 25.78 20.00 -4.77
CA GLY A 68 25.85 20.17 -3.32
C GLY A 68 26.79 21.27 -2.86
N ALA A 69 26.96 21.41 -1.55
CA ALA A 69 27.83 22.44 -0.93
C ALA A 69 29.31 22.28 -1.31
N ASP A 70 29.73 21.11 -1.77
CA ASP A 70 31.07 20.83 -2.31
C ASP A 70 31.21 21.16 -3.81
N GLY A 71 30.13 21.62 -4.43
CA GLY A 71 30.04 21.93 -5.84
C GLY A 71 30.01 20.70 -6.75
N LEU A 72 29.81 19.48 -6.19
CA LEU A 72 29.69 18.25 -6.97
C LEU A 72 28.22 17.93 -7.24
N ALA A 73 27.93 17.41 -8.44
CA ALA A 73 26.62 16.87 -8.77
C ALA A 73 26.29 15.67 -7.87
N VAL A 74 25.11 15.66 -7.30
CA VAL A 74 24.69 14.59 -6.39
C VAL A 74 24.11 13.41 -7.17
N ALA A 75 24.34 12.20 -6.66
CA ALA A 75 23.76 10.97 -7.17
C ALA A 75 22.94 10.26 -6.07
N GLY A 76 22.09 9.33 -6.49
CA GLY A 76 21.29 8.54 -5.60
C GLY A 76 20.16 9.35 -4.95
N ARG A 77 19.77 8.95 -3.76
CA ARG A 77 18.64 9.54 -3.05
C ARG A 77 19.10 10.68 -2.14
N GLN A 78 18.59 11.87 -2.37
CA GLN A 78 18.98 13.10 -1.68
C GLN A 78 17.78 13.78 -1.04
N LYS A 79 18.00 14.44 0.11
CA LYS A 79 17.01 15.28 0.75
C LYS A 79 17.46 16.74 0.68
N ILE A 80 16.85 17.49 -0.25
CA ILE A 80 17.18 18.89 -0.52
C ILE A 80 16.04 19.73 0.04
N GLU A 81 16.33 20.67 0.92
CA GLU A 81 15.34 21.53 1.59
C GLU A 81 14.15 20.76 2.21
N GLY A 82 14.42 19.59 2.77
CA GLY A 82 13.41 18.75 3.40
C GLY A 82 12.61 17.85 2.47
N ILE A 83 12.79 17.96 1.15
CA ILE A 83 12.11 17.17 0.12
C ILE A 83 13.06 16.10 -0.42
N TRP A 84 12.55 14.87 -0.62
CA TRP A 84 13.33 13.80 -1.20
C TRP A 84 13.30 13.87 -2.73
N TYR A 85 14.48 13.71 -3.34
CA TYR A 85 14.74 13.57 -4.76
C TYR A 85 15.53 12.30 -5.03
N PHE A 86 15.55 11.87 -6.28
CA PHE A 86 16.38 10.77 -6.73
C PHE A 86 17.13 11.15 -8.01
N PHE A 87 18.42 10.86 -8.03
CA PHE A 87 19.31 11.09 -9.16
C PHE A 87 19.92 9.75 -9.58
N ASP A 88 20.04 9.50 -10.89
CA ASP A 88 20.67 8.30 -11.41
C ASP A 88 22.20 8.31 -11.19
N ASP A 89 22.87 7.28 -11.72
CA ASP A 89 24.34 7.16 -11.59
C ASP A 89 25.08 8.24 -12.40
N GLU A 90 24.40 8.88 -13.37
CA GLU A 90 24.88 10.07 -14.13
C GLU A 90 24.42 11.39 -13.51
N CYS A 91 24.00 11.37 -12.25
CA CYS A 91 23.55 12.53 -11.47
C CYS A 91 22.32 13.26 -12.04
N ARG A 92 21.55 12.65 -12.97
CA ARG A 92 20.34 13.26 -13.55
C ARG A 92 19.15 13.01 -12.65
N MET A 93 18.39 14.06 -12.35
CA MET A 93 17.16 13.96 -11.56
C MET A 93 16.15 13.04 -12.24
N GLN A 94 15.58 12.12 -11.47
CA GLN A 94 14.61 11.14 -11.94
C GLN A 94 13.20 11.50 -11.53
N THR A 95 12.22 11.12 -12.36
CA THR A 95 10.78 11.28 -12.14
C THR A 95 10.07 9.93 -12.28
N GLY A 96 8.81 9.84 -11.84
CA GLY A 96 8.02 8.62 -11.95
C GLY A 96 8.32 7.59 -10.87
N TRP A 97 8.06 6.32 -11.17
CA TRP A 97 8.22 5.20 -10.24
C TRP A 97 9.66 4.74 -10.10
N VAL A 98 10.11 4.61 -8.87
CA VAL A 98 11.37 3.95 -8.51
C VAL A 98 11.09 2.80 -7.57
N THR A 99 11.55 1.59 -7.93
CA THR A 99 11.47 0.39 -7.08
C THR A 99 12.80 0.14 -6.40
N TRP A 100 12.79 0.08 -5.08
CA TRP A 100 14.00 -0.12 -4.29
C TRP A 100 14.33 -1.62 -4.10
N LYS A 101 15.57 -1.96 -3.84
CA LYS A 101 16.02 -3.35 -3.63
C LYS A 101 15.23 -4.13 -2.58
N ASN A 102 14.68 -3.44 -1.58
CA ASN A 102 13.82 -4.06 -0.56
C ASN A 102 12.37 -4.27 -1.05
N GLY A 103 12.07 -3.93 -2.31
CA GLY A 103 10.75 -4.04 -2.92
C GLY A 103 9.76 -2.92 -2.55
N THR A 104 10.16 -1.92 -1.73
CA THR A 104 9.37 -0.71 -1.56
C THR A 104 9.50 0.16 -2.81
N LYS A 105 8.58 1.11 -2.98
CA LYS A 105 8.56 2.03 -4.12
C LYS A 105 8.56 3.48 -3.64
N SER A 106 9.06 4.37 -4.47
CA SER A 106 8.82 5.81 -4.37
C SER A 106 8.24 6.30 -5.69
N PHE A 107 7.51 7.39 -5.66
CA PHE A 107 7.06 8.09 -6.85
C PHE A 107 7.52 9.53 -6.77
N PHE A 108 8.20 9.98 -7.82
CA PHE A 108 8.69 11.34 -7.97
C PHE A 108 7.83 12.06 -9.01
N ASP A 109 7.29 13.22 -8.65
CA ASP A 109 6.48 14.02 -9.56
C ASP A 109 7.31 14.60 -10.71
N TRP A 110 6.69 15.39 -11.57
CA TRP A 110 7.36 16.00 -12.73
C TRP A 110 8.49 16.98 -12.33
N ASP A 111 8.45 17.54 -11.09
CA ASP A 111 9.51 18.34 -10.51
C ASP A 111 10.61 17.51 -9.82
N GLY A 112 10.49 16.19 -9.84
CA GLY A 112 11.38 15.26 -9.16
C GLY A 112 11.14 15.16 -7.65
N ARG A 113 10.06 15.77 -7.11
CA ARG A 113 9.75 15.73 -5.69
C ARG A 113 9.09 14.40 -5.33
N ALA A 114 9.61 13.71 -4.32
CA ALA A 114 8.99 12.47 -3.86
C ALA A 114 7.63 12.71 -3.22
N LEU A 115 6.62 11.95 -3.66
CA LEU A 115 5.29 11.99 -3.07
C LEU A 115 5.27 11.33 -1.69
N THR A 116 4.44 11.86 -0.79
CA THR A 116 4.21 11.32 0.56
C THR A 116 2.72 11.20 0.86
N GLY A 117 2.36 10.42 1.89
CA GLY A 117 0.98 10.19 2.29
C GLY A 117 0.21 9.31 1.31
N TRP A 118 -1.11 9.41 1.35
CA TRP A 118 -2.00 8.66 0.46
C TRP A 118 -1.93 9.17 -0.98
N ARG A 119 -1.74 8.24 -1.92
CA ARG A 119 -1.78 8.50 -3.37
C ARG A 119 -2.54 7.39 -4.08
N SER A 120 -3.17 7.76 -5.20
CA SER A 120 -3.87 6.83 -6.07
C SER A 120 -3.30 6.90 -7.48
N PHE A 121 -2.98 5.75 -8.06
CA PHE A 121 -2.53 5.61 -9.44
C PHE A 121 -3.40 4.56 -10.12
N ASN A 122 -4.09 4.89 -11.19
CA ASN A 122 -5.00 4.00 -11.92
C ASN A 122 -5.98 3.23 -11.00
N GLY A 123 -6.59 3.94 -10.03
CA GLY A 123 -7.52 3.35 -9.06
C GLY A 123 -6.89 2.53 -7.93
N VAL A 124 -5.58 2.28 -7.98
CA VAL A 124 -4.83 1.59 -6.93
C VAL A 124 -4.29 2.59 -5.92
N LYS A 125 -4.54 2.34 -4.62
CA LYS A 125 -4.05 3.19 -3.54
C LYS A 125 -2.72 2.71 -2.98
N TYR A 126 -1.86 3.67 -2.70
CA TYR A 126 -0.56 3.52 -2.04
C TYR A 126 -0.48 4.49 -0.86
N TYR A 127 0.38 4.18 0.08
CA TYR A 127 0.78 5.14 1.12
C TYR A 127 2.29 5.25 1.15
N PHE A 128 2.79 6.46 0.99
CA PHE A 128 4.22 6.77 1.08
C PHE A 128 4.51 7.40 2.44
N ASP A 129 5.42 6.82 3.20
CA ASP A 129 5.80 7.30 4.52
C ASP A 129 6.32 8.74 4.45
N PRO A 130 5.77 9.67 5.25
CA PRO A 130 6.14 11.09 5.17
C PRO A 130 7.62 11.36 5.47
N SER A 131 8.27 10.52 6.26
CA SER A 131 9.67 10.70 6.64
C SER A 131 10.63 10.16 5.59
N THR A 132 10.26 9.05 4.95
CA THR A 132 11.12 8.33 4.02
C THR A 132 10.68 8.45 2.56
N ALA A 133 9.48 8.92 2.27
CA ALA A 133 8.86 8.91 0.94
C ALA A 133 8.89 7.52 0.25
N MET A 134 8.96 6.45 1.04
CA MET A 134 8.88 5.07 0.55
C MET A 134 7.49 4.50 0.80
N SER A 135 7.00 3.69 -0.14
CA SER A 135 5.71 3.02 -0.01
C SER A 135 5.71 2.02 1.14
N LEU A 136 4.56 1.91 1.82
CA LEU A 136 4.37 0.90 2.85
C LEU A 136 4.09 -0.47 2.22
N ARG A 137 4.46 -1.51 2.96
CA ARG A 137 4.16 -2.92 2.69
C ARG A 137 3.70 -3.59 3.98
N TRP A 138 2.92 -4.64 3.84
CA TRP A 138 2.39 -5.44 4.95
C TRP A 138 1.43 -4.65 5.85
N SER A 139 1.14 -5.16 7.02
CA SER A 139 0.25 -4.49 7.97
C SER A 139 0.89 -3.23 8.54
N ARG A 140 0.15 -2.13 8.50
CA ARG A 140 0.54 -0.84 9.10
C ARG A 140 -0.66 -0.18 9.74
N LYS A 141 -0.44 0.43 10.90
CA LYS A 141 -1.46 1.21 11.58
C LYS A 141 -1.35 2.66 11.14
N LEU A 142 -2.37 3.15 10.43
CA LEU A 142 -2.49 4.51 9.93
C LEU A 142 -3.74 5.14 10.53
N ASP A 143 -3.63 6.31 11.11
CA ASP A 143 -4.73 7.04 11.76
C ASP A 143 -5.54 6.15 12.73
N GLY A 144 -4.82 5.33 13.52
CA GLY A 144 -5.41 4.43 14.50
C GLY A 144 -6.04 3.15 13.94
N ARG A 145 -6.03 2.92 12.63
CA ARG A 145 -6.60 1.76 11.94
C ARG A 145 -5.53 0.93 11.26
N TRP A 146 -5.68 -0.39 11.30
CA TRP A 146 -4.82 -1.30 10.55
C TRP A 146 -5.19 -1.27 9.07
N CYS A 147 -4.17 -1.13 8.23
CA CYS A 147 -4.24 -1.27 6.77
C CYS A 147 -3.25 -2.34 6.33
N TYR A 148 -3.56 -3.04 5.25
CA TYR A 148 -2.65 -4.02 4.66
C TYR A 148 -2.27 -3.61 3.25
N PHE A 149 -0.97 -3.69 2.97
CA PHE A 149 -0.39 -3.43 1.66
C PHE A 149 0.29 -4.72 1.18
N ASP A 150 0.04 -5.11 -0.05
CA ASP A 150 0.63 -6.31 -0.63
C ASP A 150 2.15 -6.18 -0.90
N SER A 151 2.75 -7.20 -1.49
CA SER A 151 4.18 -7.20 -1.85
C SER A 151 4.55 -6.12 -2.87
N ALA A 152 3.60 -5.64 -3.67
CA ALA A 152 3.76 -4.55 -4.61
C ALA A 152 3.41 -3.18 -4.01
N SER A 153 3.22 -3.10 -2.67
CA SER A 153 2.82 -1.89 -1.91
C SER A 153 1.41 -1.37 -2.22
N ARG A 154 0.55 -2.17 -2.84
CA ARG A 154 -0.82 -1.80 -3.15
C ARG A 154 -1.70 -2.02 -1.93
N MET A 155 -2.53 -1.04 -1.58
CA MET A 155 -3.51 -1.18 -0.49
C MET A 155 -4.51 -2.28 -0.83
N THR A 156 -4.67 -3.25 0.06
CA THR A 156 -5.56 -4.40 -0.09
C THR A 156 -6.94 -4.10 0.48
N LYS A 157 -7.97 -4.69 -0.14
CA LYS A 157 -9.37 -4.72 0.29
C LYS A 157 -9.87 -6.16 0.26
N GLY A 158 -10.95 -6.44 1.00
CA GLY A 158 -11.50 -7.80 1.06
C GLY A 158 -10.78 -8.69 2.06
N ILE A 159 -10.89 -9.99 1.88
CA ILE A 159 -10.32 -11.00 2.78
C ILE A 159 -8.85 -11.23 2.45
N VAL A 160 -8.00 -11.10 3.46
CA VAL A 160 -6.59 -11.46 3.41
C VAL A 160 -6.39 -12.75 4.20
N THR A 161 -5.83 -13.78 3.56
CA THR A 161 -5.44 -15.03 4.23
C THR A 161 -3.96 -14.95 4.60
N TRP A 162 -3.66 -15.13 5.88
CA TRP A 162 -2.32 -15.11 6.42
C TRP A 162 -1.59 -16.45 6.23
N LYS A 163 -0.28 -16.48 6.44
CA LYS A 163 0.54 -17.70 6.30
C LYS A 163 0.11 -18.84 7.23
N ASP A 164 -0.43 -18.50 8.39
CA ASP A 164 -0.95 -19.45 9.37
C ASP A 164 -2.38 -19.94 9.06
N GLY A 165 -2.93 -19.53 7.91
CA GLY A 165 -4.29 -19.85 7.48
C GLY A 165 -5.37 -18.96 8.07
N THR A 166 -5.07 -18.10 9.06
CA THR A 166 -6.05 -17.15 9.58
C THR A 166 -6.45 -16.12 8.54
N LYS A 167 -7.61 -15.50 8.69
CA LYS A 167 -8.13 -14.50 7.76
C LYS A 167 -8.44 -13.18 8.48
N SER A 168 -8.21 -12.06 7.80
CA SER A 168 -8.68 -10.72 8.21
C SER A 168 -9.45 -10.08 7.08
N TYR A 169 -10.36 -9.16 7.38
CA TYR A 169 -11.12 -8.41 6.39
C TYR A 169 -10.78 -6.93 6.42
N TYR A 170 -10.55 -6.38 5.23
CA TYR A 170 -10.29 -4.96 5.00
C TYR A 170 -11.43 -4.34 4.20
N ASP A 171 -12.06 -3.30 4.74
CA ASP A 171 -13.21 -2.61 4.14
C ASP A 171 -12.86 -1.93 2.78
N SER A 172 -13.85 -1.30 2.15
CA SER A 172 -13.66 -0.58 0.88
C SER A 172 -12.65 0.58 0.98
N ARG A 173 -12.32 1.03 2.20
CA ARG A 173 -11.30 2.04 2.47
C ARG A 173 -9.94 1.42 2.83
N GLY A 174 -9.84 0.07 2.81
CA GLY A 174 -8.63 -0.69 3.15
C GLY A 174 -8.33 -0.73 4.65
N ARG A 175 -9.33 -0.58 5.52
CA ARG A 175 -9.18 -0.61 6.97
C ARG A 175 -9.67 -1.95 7.51
N GLU A 176 -8.87 -2.59 8.37
CA GLU A 176 -9.29 -3.81 9.06
C GLU A 176 -10.55 -3.54 9.88
N THR A 177 -11.52 -4.45 9.80
CA THR A 177 -12.80 -4.33 10.50
C THR A 177 -13.34 -5.71 10.85
N GLY A 178 -14.19 -5.76 11.87
CA GLY A 178 -14.95 -6.95 12.28
C GLY A 178 -16.37 -6.97 11.72
N GLY A 179 -17.12 -7.98 12.14
CA GLY A 179 -18.51 -8.19 11.80
C GLY A 179 -18.76 -9.20 10.68
N TRP A 180 -20.00 -9.24 10.23
CA TRP A 180 -20.44 -10.14 9.16
C TRP A 180 -19.99 -9.64 7.79
N VAL A 181 -19.43 -10.55 7.00
CA VAL A 181 -18.96 -10.28 5.63
C VAL A 181 -19.39 -11.40 4.70
N GLN A 182 -19.96 -11.05 3.57
CA GLN A 182 -20.20 -11.98 2.47
C GLN A 182 -19.14 -11.81 1.39
N SER A 183 -18.47 -12.89 1.03
CA SER A 183 -17.48 -12.93 -0.06
C SER A 183 -17.59 -14.26 -0.80
N ASP A 184 -17.59 -14.21 -2.13
CA ASP A 184 -17.64 -15.37 -3.02
C ASP A 184 -18.77 -16.36 -2.70
N GLY A 185 -19.94 -15.80 -2.30
CA GLY A 185 -21.14 -16.57 -1.95
C GLY A 185 -21.15 -17.18 -0.55
N ALA A 186 -20.08 -17.09 0.21
CA ALA A 186 -19.99 -17.56 1.59
C ALA A 186 -20.09 -16.41 2.60
N TRP A 187 -20.61 -16.69 3.79
CA TRP A 187 -20.62 -15.77 4.92
C TRP A 187 -19.47 -16.08 5.87
N TYR A 188 -18.85 -15.02 6.38
CA TYR A 188 -17.78 -15.03 7.37
C TYR A 188 -18.15 -14.10 8.52
N TYR A 189 -17.60 -14.34 9.69
CA TYR A 189 -17.63 -13.40 10.79
C TYR A 189 -16.22 -13.11 11.28
N PHE A 190 -15.88 -11.84 11.38
CA PHE A 190 -14.60 -11.36 11.88
C PHE A 190 -14.80 -10.77 13.26
N ASP A 191 -14.04 -11.24 14.25
CA ASP A 191 -14.12 -10.75 15.62
C ASP A 191 -13.69 -9.28 15.70
N TRP A 192 -14.46 -8.49 16.44
CA TRP A 192 -14.19 -7.05 16.58
C TRP A 192 -12.95 -6.72 17.41
N SER A 193 -12.49 -7.65 18.28
CA SER A 193 -11.38 -7.44 19.19
C SER A 193 -10.02 -7.58 18.51
N ASP A 194 -9.91 -8.55 17.58
CA ASP A 194 -8.64 -8.90 16.92
C ASP A 194 -8.66 -8.86 15.39
N GLY A 195 -9.85 -8.59 14.79
CA GLY A 195 -10.03 -8.51 13.34
C GLY A 195 -9.91 -9.86 12.62
N LYS A 196 -9.92 -11.00 13.34
CA LYS A 196 -9.75 -12.33 12.75
C LYS A 196 -11.07 -13.01 12.47
N ALA A 197 -11.10 -13.79 11.38
CA ALA A 197 -12.24 -14.68 11.11
C ALA A 197 -12.35 -15.76 12.19
N VAL A 198 -13.59 -16.01 12.62
CA VAL A 198 -13.88 -17.05 13.61
C VAL A 198 -14.10 -18.41 12.95
N ARG A 199 -13.84 -19.48 13.69
CA ARG A 199 -14.08 -20.87 13.29
C ARG A 199 -14.89 -21.61 14.35
N TRP A 200 -15.46 -22.72 13.92
CA TRP A 200 -16.15 -23.67 14.78
C TRP A 200 -17.43 -23.06 15.39
N HIS A 201 -17.85 -23.56 16.50
CA HIS A 201 -19.08 -23.16 17.16
C HIS A 201 -18.89 -21.83 17.91
N GLN A 202 -19.63 -20.79 17.51
CA GLN A 202 -19.51 -19.44 18.04
C GLN A 202 -20.86 -18.86 18.42
N LYS A 203 -20.91 -18.13 19.53
CA LYS A 203 -22.09 -17.38 19.94
C LYS A 203 -21.92 -15.91 19.57
N ILE A 204 -22.72 -15.42 18.63
CA ILE A 204 -22.67 -14.05 18.10
C ILE A 204 -24.06 -13.44 18.30
N ASP A 205 -24.14 -12.29 18.97
CA ASP A 205 -25.37 -11.55 19.25
C ASP A 205 -26.47 -12.44 19.84
N GLY A 206 -26.10 -13.36 20.76
CA GLY A 206 -27.00 -14.24 21.44
C GLY A 206 -27.40 -15.53 20.70
N HIS A 207 -27.02 -15.67 19.44
CA HIS A 207 -27.30 -16.84 18.60
C HIS A 207 -26.05 -17.68 18.35
N TRP A 208 -26.22 -19.01 18.23
CA TRP A 208 -25.15 -19.92 17.90
C TRP A 208 -25.01 -20.10 16.38
N TYR A 209 -23.77 -20.11 15.90
CA TYR A 209 -23.36 -20.35 14.52
C TYR A 209 -22.24 -21.37 14.48
N TYR A 210 -22.05 -22.00 13.34
CA TYR A 210 -20.89 -22.84 13.08
C TYR A 210 -20.18 -22.35 11.83
N PHE A 211 -18.86 -22.25 11.92
CA PHE A 211 -17.98 -21.93 10.80
C PHE A 211 -17.05 -23.11 10.57
N ASP A 212 -16.84 -23.50 9.33
CA ASP A 212 -15.99 -24.61 8.97
C ASP A 212 -14.47 -24.29 9.08
N SER A 213 -13.63 -25.22 8.61
CA SER A 213 -12.16 -25.05 8.58
C SER A 213 -11.71 -23.89 7.70
N ASP A 214 -12.51 -23.50 6.70
CA ASP A 214 -12.27 -22.40 5.80
C ASP A 214 -12.87 -21.08 6.27
N TYR A 215 -13.42 -21.08 7.52
CA TYR A 215 -14.08 -19.93 8.17
C TYR A 215 -15.43 -19.57 7.54
N GLN A 216 -16.00 -20.46 6.72
CA GLN A 216 -17.30 -20.22 6.09
C GLN A 216 -18.43 -20.62 7.00
N MET A 217 -19.45 -19.77 7.10
CA MET A 217 -20.65 -20.04 7.89
C MET A 217 -21.40 -21.24 7.33
N HIS A 218 -21.65 -22.23 8.16
CA HIS A 218 -22.39 -23.44 7.82
C HIS A 218 -23.91 -23.18 7.85
N THR A 219 -24.63 -23.84 6.94
CA THR A 219 -26.09 -23.89 6.91
C THR A 219 -26.55 -25.34 6.65
N GLY A 220 -27.73 -25.68 7.09
CA GLY A 220 -28.27 -27.05 6.94
C GLY A 220 -27.84 -27.99 8.07
N TRP A 221 -27.80 -29.27 7.78
CA TRP A 221 -27.47 -30.31 8.75
C TRP A 221 -25.97 -30.46 8.96
N LEU A 222 -25.56 -30.48 10.23
CA LEU A 222 -24.19 -30.75 10.65
C LEU A 222 -24.17 -31.99 11.56
N LYS A 223 -23.39 -33.00 11.19
CA LYS A 223 -23.06 -34.13 12.04
C LYS A 223 -21.78 -33.84 12.82
N TRP A 224 -21.82 -33.97 14.13
CA TRP A 224 -20.64 -33.75 14.96
C TRP A 224 -19.73 -34.98 14.94
N ASP A 225 -18.43 -34.77 14.67
CA ASP A 225 -17.46 -35.85 14.69
C ASP A 225 -17.32 -36.49 16.08
N GLY A 226 -17.16 -37.82 16.10
CA GLY A 226 -16.95 -38.61 17.33
C GLY A 226 -18.20 -38.81 18.18
N VAL A 227 -19.33 -38.20 17.83
CA VAL A 227 -20.61 -38.36 18.55
C VAL A 227 -21.78 -38.55 17.57
N GLN A 228 -22.81 -39.31 17.99
CA GLN A 228 -24.03 -39.49 17.17
C GLN A 228 -25.01 -38.32 17.37
N LYS A 229 -24.49 -37.08 17.27
CA LYS A 229 -25.27 -35.86 17.42
C LYS A 229 -25.30 -35.05 16.13
N TRP A 230 -26.45 -34.43 15.88
CA TRP A 230 -26.70 -33.57 14.74
C TRP A 230 -27.21 -32.22 15.23
N SER A 231 -26.78 -31.17 14.52
CA SER A 231 -27.37 -29.84 14.63
C SER A 231 -27.92 -29.42 13.27
N TYR A 232 -28.86 -28.49 13.28
CA TYR A 232 -29.36 -27.85 12.07
C TYR A 232 -29.15 -26.36 12.17
N PHE A 233 -28.66 -25.79 11.11
CA PHE A 233 -28.44 -24.37 10.98
C PHE A 233 -29.34 -23.81 9.87
N TYR A 234 -30.16 -22.81 10.19
CA TYR A 234 -31.04 -22.17 9.22
C TYR A 234 -30.24 -21.48 8.09
N SER A 235 -30.95 -21.01 7.06
CA SER A 235 -30.31 -20.27 5.93
C SER A 235 -29.60 -19.00 6.37
N ASN A 236 -29.95 -18.42 7.51
CA ASN A 236 -29.26 -17.30 8.14
C ASN A 236 -28.07 -17.72 9.04
N GLY A 237 -27.77 -19.01 9.10
CA GLY A 237 -26.68 -19.60 9.88
C GLY A 237 -26.99 -19.83 11.36
N GLN A 238 -28.15 -19.42 11.87
CA GLN A 238 -28.51 -19.63 13.28
C GLN A 238 -28.82 -21.10 13.56
N GLN A 239 -28.28 -21.63 14.67
CA GLN A 239 -28.53 -23.00 15.11
C GLN A 239 -29.98 -23.16 15.62
N ALA A 240 -30.61 -24.26 15.25
CA ALA A 240 -31.93 -24.66 15.73
C ALA A 240 -31.86 -25.26 17.15
N PHE A 241 -32.82 -24.88 18.01
CA PHE A 241 -32.99 -25.40 19.35
C PHE A 241 -34.46 -25.76 19.62
N GLY A 242 -34.69 -26.66 20.59
CA GLY A 242 -36.01 -27.08 20.96
C GLY A 242 -36.74 -27.88 19.86
N THR A 243 -38.06 -27.80 19.80
CA THR A 243 -38.85 -28.50 18.78
C THR A 243 -38.94 -27.67 17.50
N GLN A 244 -38.49 -28.25 16.37
CA GLN A 244 -38.54 -27.60 15.06
C GLN A 244 -39.14 -28.51 13.99
N ILE A 245 -39.77 -27.92 12.97
CA ILE A 245 -40.25 -28.65 11.78
C ILE A 245 -39.34 -28.28 10.62
N ILE A 246 -38.60 -29.25 10.07
CA ILE A 246 -37.64 -29.07 8.99
C ILE A 246 -37.99 -30.06 7.88
N GLY A 247 -38.26 -29.56 6.68
CA GLY A 247 -38.65 -30.40 5.56
C GLY A 247 -39.93 -31.22 5.79
N GLY A 248 -40.85 -30.74 6.64
CA GLY A 248 -42.10 -31.44 7.01
C GLY A 248 -41.95 -32.46 8.14
N TYR A 249 -40.74 -32.66 8.66
CA TYR A 249 -40.49 -33.60 9.79
C TYR A 249 -40.23 -32.84 11.09
N ARG A 250 -40.71 -33.41 12.21
CA ARG A 250 -40.49 -32.85 13.54
C ARG A 250 -39.18 -33.36 14.14
N TYR A 251 -38.34 -32.43 14.57
CA TYR A 251 -37.08 -32.69 15.26
C TYR A 251 -37.10 -32.02 16.64
N VAL A 252 -36.38 -32.62 17.59
CA VAL A 252 -36.17 -32.04 18.93
C VAL A 252 -34.69 -31.92 19.16
N PHE A 253 -34.22 -30.69 19.30
CA PHE A 253 -32.83 -30.36 19.59
C PHE A 253 -32.66 -30.06 21.08
N ASP A 254 -31.44 -30.25 21.59
CA ASP A 254 -31.09 -29.88 22.96
C ASP A 254 -31.39 -28.37 23.19
N SER A 255 -31.63 -28.00 24.45
CA SER A 255 -31.81 -26.58 24.84
C SER A 255 -30.51 -25.83 24.73
N ASN A 256 -30.62 -24.52 24.43
CA ASN A 256 -29.48 -23.61 24.29
C ASN A 256 -28.71 -23.40 25.59
#